data_46a6ed57788003772c64c51b15786996
#
_entry.id   46a6ed57788003772c64c51b15786996
#
_cell.length_a   1.000
_cell.length_b   1.000
_cell.length_c   1.000
_cell.angle_alpha   90.00
_cell.angle_beta   90.00
_cell.angle_gamma   90.00
#
_symmetry.space_group_name_H-M   'P 1'
#
loop_
_entity.id
_entity.type
_entity.pdbx_description
1 polymer ?
#
loop_
_entity_poly.entity_id
_entity_poly.type
_entity_poly.pdbx_seq_one_letter_code
_entity_poly.pdbx_strand_id
1 'polypeptide(L)'
;MTQLSERPADRPAGRTEITGPHQSDVYDVWEPAPHRARGVSVALIHGGFWRERYDRHHLAPLARALADDGFHVANLEYARAGMPGGGWPGTGASVLAQLTAVHADPALPERVVAVGHSAGGHLALWVASADRAPWLTGAVALAPAADLGEVDRLGLSDHAARNLIGAAPDDAPDTWADADPARQRLTTPAVIVSGEHDDDVPASVIESYLATRTPDDPIHSAVALGADHFAVIDPQAPAYLLVLAEIEELTLATH
;
A
#
# COMPACT_ATOMS: atom_id res chain seq x y z
N MET A 1 -23.42 -3.51 -21.91
CA MET A 1 -22.10 -3.35 -22.57
C MET A 1 -21.72 -1.90 -22.40
N THR A 2 -21.01 -1.61 -21.30
CA THR A 2 -20.47 -0.28 -21.03
C THR A 2 -19.20 -0.15 -21.89
N GLN A 3 -19.17 0.80 -22.81
CA GLN A 3 -17.98 1.10 -23.60
C GLN A 3 -16.86 1.46 -22.63
N LEU A 4 -15.78 0.68 -22.65
CA LEU A 4 -14.48 1.11 -22.12
C LEU A 4 -14.03 2.28 -23.00
N SER A 5 -14.36 3.50 -22.58
CA SER A 5 -13.79 4.70 -23.21
C SER A 5 -12.29 4.66 -22.97
N GLU A 6 -11.51 4.81 -24.04
CA GLU A 6 -10.05 4.95 -23.96
C GLU A 6 -9.70 5.94 -22.86
N ARG A 7 -9.07 5.46 -21.79
CA ARG A 7 -8.63 6.32 -20.68
C ARG A 7 -7.48 7.18 -21.20
N PRO A 8 -7.53 8.53 -21.06
CA PRO A 8 -6.42 9.39 -21.51
C PRO A 8 -5.15 8.99 -20.78
N ALA A 9 -4.13 8.55 -21.53
CA ALA A 9 -2.90 7.99 -20.97
C ALA A 9 -2.08 8.97 -20.10
N ASP A 10 -2.36 10.28 -20.14
CA ASP A 10 -1.47 11.33 -19.58
C ASP A 10 -2.17 12.41 -18.74
N ARG A 11 -3.27 12.09 -18.02
CA ARG A 11 -3.82 13.09 -17.08
C ARG A 11 -2.88 13.25 -15.89
N PRO A 12 -2.22 14.42 -15.68
CA PRO A 12 -1.38 14.67 -14.52
C PRO A 12 -2.24 14.71 -13.24
N ALA A 13 -1.57 14.70 -12.07
CA ALA A 13 -2.22 15.01 -10.80
C ALA A 13 -2.89 16.37 -10.86
N GLY A 14 -4.04 16.52 -10.19
CA GLY A 14 -4.74 17.79 -10.07
C GLY A 14 -4.00 18.78 -9.18
N ARG A 15 -3.34 18.28 -8.13
CA ARG A 15 -2.51 19.04 -7.19
C ARG A 15 -1.44 18.17 -6.55
N THR A 16 -0.42 18.82 -6.01
CA THR A 16 0.62 18.20 -5.18
C THR A 16 0.63 18.92 -3.83
N GLU A 17 0.51 18.17 -2.74
CA GLU A 17 0.55 18.68 -1.38
C GLU A 17 1.90 18.42 -0.73
N ILE A 18 2.48 19.47 -0.13
CA ILE A 18 3.74 19.40 0.62
C ILE A 18 3.38 19.45 2.11
N THR A 19 3.70 18.38 2.85
CA THR A 19 3.32 18.18 4.25
C THR A 19 4.43 18.50 5.24
N GLY A 20 5.67 18.70 4.74
CA GLY A 20 6.84 18.96 5.58
C GLY A 20 8.06 19.37 4.77
N PRO A 21 9.23 19.45 5.42
CA PRO A 21 10.45 20.01 4.82
C PRO A 21 11.25 19.05 3.94
N HIS A 22 10.96 17.74 4.00
CA HIS A 22 11.71 16.73 3.25
C HIS A 22 11.07 16.46 1.90
N GLN A 23 11.85 16.00 0.93
CA GLN A 23 11.34 15.63 -0.38
C GLN A 23 10.34 14.45 -0.36
N SER A 24 10.38 13.67 0.74
CA SER A 24 9.43 12.57 1.01
C SER A 24 8.12 13.05 1.65
N ASP A 25 8.04 14.32 2.07
CA ASP A 25 6.87 14.87 2.74
C ASP A 25 5.91 15.47 1.70
N VAL A 26 5.41 14.62 0.81
CA VAL A 26 4.58 15.04 -0.33
C VAL A 26 3.65 13.93 -0.79
N TYR A 27 2.46 14.33 -1.27
CA TYR A 27 1.59 13.44 -2.03
C TYR A 27 0.94 14.16 -3.21
N ASP A 28 0.66 13.40 -4.28
CA ASP A 28 -0.06 13.90 -5.45
C ASP A 28 -1.52 13.47 -5.37
N VAL A 29 -2.45 14.36 -5.78
CA VAL A 29 -3.89 14.10 -5.72
C VAL A 29 -4.49 14.03 -7.12
N TRP A 30 -5.26 12.96 -7.37
CA TRP A 30 -6.18 12.84 -8.50
C TRP A 30 -7.61 12.85 -7.98
N GLU A 31 -8.43 13.76 -8.53
CA GLU A 31 -9.83 13.90 -8.16
C GLU A 31 -10.72 13.21 -9.19
N PRO A 32 -11.79 12.54 -8.78
CA PRO A 32 -12.78 11.99 -9.69
C PRO A 32 -13.62 13.12 -10.34
N ALA A 33 -14.30 12.79 -11.43
CA ALA A 33 -15.35 13.69 -11.92
C ALA A 33 -16.44 13.81 -10.83
N PRO A 34 -16.95 15.04 -10.53
CA PRO A 34 -17.86 15.27 -9.39
C PRO A 34 -19.09 14.35 -9.35
N HIS A 35 -19.65 14.02 -10.51
CA HIS A 35 -20.84 13.16 -10.63
C HIS A 35 -20.53 11.66 -10.41
N ARG A 36 -19.24 11.27 -10.29
CA ARG A 36 -18.78 9.90 -10.06
C ARG A 36 -18.19 9.72 -8.68
N ALA A 37 -17.99 10.80 -7.91
CA ALA A 37 -17.31 10.77 -6.63
C ALA A 37 -17.98 9.81 -5.62
N ARG A 38 -17.19 8.90 -5.06
CA ARG A 38 -17.65 7.83 -4.13
C ARG A 38 -17.59 8.26 -2.66
N GLY A 39 -17.06 9.45 -2.36
CA GLY A 39 -16.91 9.93 -0.97
C GLY A 39 -15.87 9.13 -0.15
N VAL A 40 -14.86 8.58 -0.81
CA VAL A 40 -13.78 7.82 -0.20
C VAL A 40 -12.44 8.27 -0.79
N SER A 41 -11.44 8.38 0.06
CA SER A 41 -10.05 8.62 -0.31
C SER A 41 -9.29 7.29 -0.37
N VAL A 42 -8.56 7.07 -1.46
CA VAL A 42 -7.58 5.98 -1.60
C VAL A 42 -6.18 6.57 -1.45
N ALA A 43 -5.46 6.16 -0.42
CA ALA A 43 -4.08 6.55 -0.20
C ALA A 43 -3.14 5.46 -0.74
N LEU A 44 -2.45 5.75 -1.85
CA LEU A 44 -1.54 4.80 -2.50
C LEU A 44 -0.14 4.87 -1.86
N ILE A 45 0.44 3.70 -1.55
CA ILE A 45 1.76 3.55 -0.96
C ILE A 45 2.59 2.70 -1.92
N HIS A 46 3.64 3.30 -2.50
CA HIS A 46 4.43 2.65 -3.54
C HIS A 46 5.37 1.57 -3.00
N GLY A 47 5.77 0.65 -3.90
CA GLY A 47 6.75 -0.40 -3.66
C GLY A 47 8.20 0.03 -3.88
N GLY A 48 9.05 -0.96 -4.17
CA GLY A 48 10.48 -0.77 -4.47
C GLY A 48 11.40 -1.20 -3.34
N PHE A 49 11.02 -2.21 -2.56
CA PHE A 49 11.82 -2.78 -1.46
C PHE A 49 12.38 -1.72 -0.50
N TRP A 50 11.59 -0.69 -0.22
CA TRP A 50 11.95 0.44 0.66
C TRP A 50 13.23 1.18 0.25
N ARG A 51 13.69 1.07 -1.00
CA ARG A 51 14.94 1.65 -1.50
C ARG A 51 14.71 3.04 -2.09
N GLU A 52 15.62 3.97 -1.87
CA GLU A 52 15.59 5.36 -2.33
C GLU A 52 15.33 5.52 -3.85
N ARG A 53 15.84 4.60 -4.67
CA ARG A 53 15.76 4.67 -6.15
C ARG A 53 14.35 4.59 -6.73
N TYR A 54 13.34 4.17 -5.96
CA TYR A 54 11.95 4.08 -6.39
C TYR A 54 11.13 5.15 -5.69
N ASP A 55 10.12 5.67 -6.37
CA ASP A 55 9.26 6.72 -5.85
C ASP A 55 7.78 6.47 -6.22
N ARG A 56 6.91 7.39 -5.81
CA ARG A 56 5.47 7.30 -6.01
C ARG A 56 5.03 7.32 -7.48
N HIS A 57 5.87 7.81 -8.41
CA HIS A 57 5.44 8.04 -9.79
C HIS A 57 5.04 6.75 -10.52
N HIS A 58 5.59 5.59 -10.15
CA HIS A 58 5.20 4.34 -10.80
C HIS A 58 3.75 3.91 -10.50
N LEU A 59 3.12 4.42 -9.43
CA LEU A 59 1.69 4.21 -9.16
C LEU A 59 0.77 5.27 -9.80
N ALA A 60 1.32 6.27 -10.50
CA ALA A 60 0.50 7.29 -11.15
C ALA A 60 -0.53 6.74 -12.17
N PRO A 61 -0.24 5.68 -12.95
CA PRO A 61 -1.25 5.03 -13.79
C PRO A 61 -2.43 4.45 -12.98
N LEU A 62 -2.15 3.77 -11.88
CA LEU A 62 -3.16 3.23 -10.97
C LEU A 62 -3.97 4.36 -10.30
N ALA A 63 -3.29 5.41 -9.81
CA ALA A 63 -3.95 6.58 -9.21
C ALA A 63 -4.97 7.21 -10.14
N ARG A 64 -4.60 7.36 -11.40
CA ARG A 64 -5.45 7.92 -12.45
C ARG A 64 -6.66 7.04 -12.72
N ALA A 65 -6.45 5.72 -12.83
CA ALA A 65 -7.52 4.77 -13.08
C ALA A 65 -8.56 4.74 -11.94
N LEU A 66 -8.09 4.70 -10.69
CA LEU A 66 -8.97 4.75 -9.52
C LEU A 66 -9.75 6.07 -9.44
N ALA A 67 -9.13 7.20 -9.81
CA ALA A 67 -9.84 8.47 -9.88
C ALA A 67 -10.91 8.47 -10.97
N ASP A 68 -10.65 7.86 -12.13
CA ASP A 68 -11.65 7.69 -13.18
C ASP A 68 -12.80 6.77 -12.74
N ASP A 69 -12.55 5.83 -11.82
CA ASP A 69 -13.57 4.97 -11.20
C ASP A 69 -14.26 5.59 -9.98
N GLY A 70 -13.94 6.84 -9.63
CA GLY A 70 -14.72 7.66 -8.70
C GLY A 70 -14.08 7.87 -7.32
N PHE A 71 -12.87 7.42 -7.07
CA PHE A 71 -12.14 7.66 -5.83
C PHE A 71 -11.37 8.98 -5.85
N HIS A 72 -11.26 9.65 -4.70
CA HIS A 72 -10.22 10.65 -4.50
C HIS A 72 -8.92 9.89 -4.19
N VAL A 73 -7.86 10.15 -4.92
CA VAL A 73 -6.63 9.37 -4.79
C VAL A 73 -5.48 10.26 -4.35
N ALA A 74 -4.86 9.92 -3.22
CA ALA A 74 -3.63 10.51 -2.74
C ALA A 74 -2.48 9.51 -2.94
N ASN A 75 -1.54 9.82 -3.83
CA ASN A 75 -0.38 8.97 -4.11
C ASN A 75 0.81 9.46 -3.30
N LEU A 76 1.14 8.72 -2.24
CA LEU A 76 2.07 9.14 -1.20
C LEU A 76 3.53 8.92 -1.61
N GLU A 77 4.37 9.87 -1.20
CA GLU A 77 5.79 9.64 -1.06
C GLU A 77 6.11 9.32 0.40
N TYR A 78 7.23 8.65 0.68
CA TYR A 78 7.70 8.39 2.04
C TYR A 78 9.22 8.29 2.12
N ALA A 79 9.80 8.49 3.31
CA ALA A 79 11.23 8.37 3.54
C ALA A 79 11.67 6.89 3.48
N ARG A 80 12.57 6.58 2.56
CA ARG A 80 13.08 5.22 2.28
C ARG A 80 14.50 5.04 2.82
N ALA A 81 14.91 3.80 3.00
CA ALA A 81 16.30 3.47 3.35
C ALA A 81 17.27 4.12 2.34
N GLY A 82 18.25 4.88 2.85
CA GLY A 82 19.16 5.71 2.07
C GLY A 82 18.83 7.21 2.08
N MET A 83 17.59 7.59 2.39
CA MET A 83 17.14 8.97 2.47
C MET A 83 17.25 9.51 3.90
N PRO A 84 17.35 10.85 4.08
CA PRO A 84 17.18 11.47 5.38
C PRO A 84 15.83 11.10 6.01
N GLY A 85 15.84 10.58 7.24
CA GLY A 85 14.64 10.11 7.93
C GLY A 85 14.14 8.73 7.51
N GLY A 86 14.80 8.06 6.53
CA GLY A 86 14.48 6.71 6.11
C GLY A 86 15.15 5.62 6.94
N GLY A 87 14.81 4.37 6.66
CA GLY A 87 15.12 3.23 7.52
C GLY A 87 14.10 3.11 8.66
N TRP A 88 14.16 2.02 9.42
CA TRP A 88 13.21 1.80 10.50
C TRP A 88 13.68 2.46 11.83
N PRO A 89 12.80 3.16 12.59
CA PRO A 89 11.34 3.30 12.39
C PRO A 89 10.94 4.48 11.49
N GLY A 90 11.88 5.22 10.92
CA GLY A 90 11.62 6.46 10.18
C GLY A 90 10.70 6.26 8.96
N THR A 91 10.88 5.17 8.21
CA THR A 91 10.01 4.82 7.06
C THR A 91 8.56 4.62 7.49
N GLY A 92 8.32 3.86 8.57
CA GLY A 92 6.96 3.68 9.13
C GLY A 92 6.35 4.98 9.61
N ALA A 93 7.12 5.79 10.35
CA ALA A 93 6.70 7.11 10.82
C ALA A 93 6.33 8.06 9.67
N SER A 94 7.13 8.05 8.59
CA SER A 94 6.88 8.86 7.39
C SER A 94 5.57 8.48 6.72
N VAL A 95 5.31 7.19 6.49
CA VAL A 95 4.03 6.72 5.91
C VAL A 95 2.84 7.10 6.78
N LEU A 96 2.94 6.89 8.10
CA LEU A 96 1.86 7.23 9.03
C LEU A 96 1.58 8.74 9.03
N ALA A 97 2.62 9.57 8.97
CA ALA A 97 2.48 11.02 8.86
C ALA A 97 1.77 11.45 7.56
N GLN A 98 2.12 10.85 6.43
CA GLN A 98 1.46 11.13 5.15
C GLN A 98 -0.01 10.69 5.15
N LEU A 99 -0.32 9.49 5.64
CA LEU A 99 -1.70 9.03 5.79
C LEU A 99 -2.52 9.93 6.71
N THR A 100 -1.92 10.40 7.81
CA THR A 100 -2.56 11.36 8.72
C THR A 100 -2.84 12.70 8.04
N ALA A 101 -1.91 13.17 7.19
CA ALA A 101 -2.10 14.39 6.42
C ALA A 101 -3.23 14.26 5.40
N VAL A 102 -3.34 13.10 4.72
CA VAL A 102 -4.46 12.80 3.81
C VAL A 102 -5.80 12.79 4.56
N HIS A 103 -5.85 12.11 5.71
CA HIS A 103 -7.08 12.07 6.54
C HIS A 103 -7.49 13.46 7.06
N ALA A 104 -6.52 14.33 7.34
CA ALA A 104 -6.77 15.70 7.82
C ALA A 104 -7.00 16.72 6.69
N ASP A 105 -6.85 16.33 5.42
CA ASP A 105 -7.01 17.25 4.28
C ASP A 105 -8.50 17.57 4.03
N PRO A 106 -8.96 18.81 4.25
CA PRO A 106 -10.38 19.16 4.13
C PRO A 106 -10.91 19.08 2.69
N ALA A 107 -10.03 18.97 1.69
CA ALA A 107 -10.41 18.79 0.28
C ALA A 107 -10.59 17.31 -0.10
N LEU A 108 -10.28 16.39 0.81
CA LEU A 108 -10.43 14.95 0.60
C LEU A 108 -11.53 14.36 1.49
N PRO A 109 -12.22 13.30 1.06
CA PRO A 109 -13.11 12.54 1.92
C PRO A 109 -12.40 12.00 3.17
N GLU A 110 -13.06 12.08 4.32
CA GLU A 110 -12.52 11.63 5.61
C GLU A 110 -12.29 10.12 5.67
N ARG A 111 -13.10 9.33 4.95
CA ARG A 111 -12.94 7.89 4.87
C ARG A 111 -11.74 7.55 3.98
N VAL A 112 -10.71 6.91 4.58
CA VAL A 112 -9.45 6.60 3.89
C VAL A 112 -9.22 5.09 3.86
N VAL A 113 -8.95 4.56 2.66
CA VAL A 113 -8.42 3.21 2.45
C VAL A 113 -6.96 3.31 2.02
N ALA A 114 -6.07 2.65 2.76
CA ALA A 114 -4.66 2.55 2.38
C ALA A 114 -4.50 1.41 1.36
N VAL A 115 -3.92 1.70 0.19
CA VAL A 115 -3.64 0.71 -0.85
C VAL A 115 -2.15 0.71 -1.13
N GLY A 116 -1.46 -0.38 -0.79
CA GLY A 116 -0.02 -0.46 -0.93
C GLY A 116 0.42 -1.58 -1.86
N HIS A 117 1.46 -1.34 -2.67
CA HIS A 117 2.05 -2.33 -3.55
C HIS A 117 3.40 -2.83 -3.03
N SER A 118 3.63 -4.16 -3.00
CA SER A 118 4.93 -4.75 -2.65
C SER A 118 5.42 -4.29 -1.27
N ALA A 119 6.54 -3.59 -1.16
CA ALA A 119 7.00 -2.92 0.06
C ALA A 119 5.96 -1.92 0.60
N GLY A 120 5.19 -1.25 -0.26
CA GLY A 120 4.05 -0.41 0.16
C GLY A 120 2.90 -1.23 0.72
N GLY A 121 2.69 -2.45 0.23
CA GLY A 121 1.72 -3.40 0.78
C GLY A 121 2.08 -3.87 2.20
N HIS A 122 3.37 -4.10 2.45
CA HIS A 122 3.90 -4.29 3.81
C HIS A 122 3.54 -3.10 4.71
N LEU A 123 3.80 -1.85 4.26
CA LEU A 123 3.52 -0.64 5.02
C LEU A 123 2.02 -0.44 5.25
N ALA A 124 1.17 -0.78 4.29
CA ALA A 124 -0.29 -0.74 4.45
C ALA A 124 -0.77 -1.71 5.55
N LEU A 125 -0.27 -2.96 5.56
CA LEU A 125 -0.55 -3.95 6.60
C LEU A 125 0.00 -3.50 7.97
N TRP A 126 1.18 -2.90 7.99
CA TRP A 126 1.78 -2.38 9.23
C TRP A 126 0.94 -1.26 9.84
N VAL A 127 0.44 -0.33 9.03
CA VAL A 127 -0.45 0.74 9.50
C VAL A 127 -1.79 0.19 9.98
N ALA A 128 -2.32 -0.85 9.32
CA ALA A 128 -3.55 -1.53 9.71
C ALA A 128 -3.42 -2.37 11.00
N SER A 129 -2.20 -2.49 11.53
CA SER A 129 -1.90 -3.26 12.73
C SER A 129 -1.66 -2.38 13.96
N ALA A 130 -1.82 -2.95 15.17
CA ALA A 130 -1.46 -2.34 16.45
C ALA A 130 -2.13 -0.97 16.75
N ASP A 131 -3.34 -0.75 16.22
CA ASP A 131 -4.14 0.48 16.42
C ASP A 131 -3.41 1.77 16.01
N ARG A 132 -2.50 1.71 15.03
CA ARG A 132 -1.71 2.87 14.56
C ARG A 132 -2.54 3.95 13.89
N ALA A 133 -3.58 3.54 13.16
CA ALA A 133 -4.50 4.44 12.46
C ALA A 133 -5.95 3.99 12.67
N PRO A 134 -6.54 4.19 13.88
CA PRO A 134 -7.88 3.71 14.21
C PRO A 134 -8.99 4.36 13.36
N TRP A 135 -8.69 5.45 12.68
CA TRP A 135 -9.57 6.11 11.72
C TRP A 135 -9.52 5.51 10.30
N LEU A 136 -8.56 4.62 10.02
CA LEU A 136 -8.42 4.00 8.71
C LEU A 136 -9.61 3.08 8.43
N THR A 137 -10.26 3.25 7.29
CA THR A 137 -11.41 2.44 6.88
C THR A 137 -11.00 1.00 6.55
N GLY A 138 -9.84 0.81 5.92
CA GLY A 138 -9.31 -0.49 5.55
C GLY A 138 -7.95 -0.40 4.88
N ALA A 139 -7.33 -1.55 4.62
CA ALA A 139 -6.06 -1.67 3.90
C ALA A 139 -6.16 -2.71 2.79
N VAL A 140 -5.68 -2.38 1.59
CA VAL A 140 -5.48 -3.34 0.49
C VAL A 140 -3.99 -3.47 0.22
N ALA A 141 -3.45 -4.67 0.40
CA ALA A 141 -2.06 -4.98 0.17
C ALA A 141 -1.90 -5.76 -1.15
N LEU A 142 -1.33 -5.11 -2.15
CA LEU A 142 -1.12 -5.65 -3.49
C LEU A 142 0.26 -6.29 -3.57
N ALA A 143 0.33 -7.60 -3.80
CA ALA A 143 1.57 -8.38 -3.86
C ALA A 143 2.56 -8.04 -2.72
N PRO A 144 2.12 -8.03 -1.43
CA PRO A 144 2.86 -7.43 -0.35
C PRO A 144 4.06 -8.26 0.09
N ALA A 145 5.16 -7.58 0.48
CA ALA A 145 6.25 -8.15 1.27
C ALA A 145 5.79 -8.32 2.75
N ALA A 146 4.75 -9.13 2.98
CA ALA A 146 3.92 -9.13 4.18
C ALA A 146 4.59 -9.69 5.45
N ASP A 147 5.60 -10.54 5.31
CA ASP A 147 6.38 -11.15 6.40
C ASP A 147 7.86 -10.82 6.18
N LEU A 148 8.40 -9.89 6.99
CA LEU A 148 9.79 -9.46 6.86
C LEU A 148 10.79 -10.57 7.21
N GLY A 149 10.42 -11.50 8.09
CA GLY A 149 11.24 -12.65 8.43
C GLY A 149 11.42 -13.58 7.23
N GLU A 150 10.34 -13.86 6.50
CA GLU A 150 10.38 -14.69 5.29
C GLU A 150 11.07 -13.95 4.13
N VAL A 151 10.83 -12.65 3.94
CA VAL A 151 11.55 -11.80 2.99
C VAL A 151 13.06 -11.88 3.20
N ASP A 152 13.52 -11.82 4.47
CA ASP A 152 14.94 -11.92 4.82
C ASP A 152 15.50 -13.33 4.61
N ARG A 153 14.74 -14.36 5.02
CA ARG A 153 15.12 -15.78 4.85
C ARG A 153 15.35 -16.12 3.37
N LEU A 154 14.52 -15.59 2.49
CA LEU A 154 14.63 -15.75 1.03
C LEU A 154 15.70 -14.85 0.42
N GLY A 155 16.25 -13.89 1.17
CA GLY A 155 17.25 -12.94 0.67
C GLY A 155 16.71 -11.98 -0.41
N LEU A 156 15.39 -11.71 -0.41
CA LEU A 156 14.76 -10.95 -1.48
C LEU A 156 15.41 -9.57 -1.64
N SER A 157 15.65 -9.21 -2.92
CA SER A 157 16.28 -7.95 -3.32
C SER A 157 17.52 -7.64 -2.50
N ASP A 158 18.45 -8.60 -2.41
CA ASP A 158 19.71 -8.44 -1.68
C ASP A 158 19.47 -8.02 -0.22
N HIS A 159 18.73 -8.85 0.52
CA HIS A 159 18.36 -8.64 1.92
C HIS A 159 17.74 -7.26 2.21
N ALA A 160 16.78 -6.85 1.40
CA ALA A 160 16.17 -5.53 1.50
C ALA A 160 15.54 -5.25 2.87
N ALA A 161 15.01 -6.27 3.56
CA ALA A 161 14.47 -6.13 4.91
C ALA A 161 15.56 -5.74 5.93
N ARG A 162 16.76 -6.32 5.85
CA ARG A 162 17.92 -5.89 6.68
C ARG A 162 18.34 -4.45 6.38
N ASN A 163 18.28 -4.04 5.11
CA ASN A 163 18.61 -2.66 4.75
C ASN A 163 17.59 -1.67 5.31
N LEU A 164 16.29 -2.05 5.37
CA LEU A 164 15.25 -1.26 6.01
C LEU A 164 15.49 -1.14 7.51
N ILE A 165 15.76 -2.26 8.18
CA ILE A 165 15.91 -2.34 9.65
C ILE A 165 17.26 -1.80 10.10
N GLY A 166 18.31 -1.95 9.28
CA GLY A 166 19.69 -1.60 9.62
C GLY A 166 20.45 -2.67 10.38
N ALA A 167 19.86 -3.85 10.62
CA ALA A 167 20.46 -4.96 11.37
C ALA A 167 19.85 -6.31 10.97
N ALA A 168 20.55 -7.41 11.29
CA ALA A 168 19.98 -8.74 11.16
C ALA A 168 18.91 -9.03 12.25
N PRO A 169 18.01 -10.02 12.06
CA PRO A 169 16.95 -10.31 13.01
C PRO A 169 17.43 -10.59 14.44
N ASP A 170 18.52 -11.32 14.59
CA ASP A 170 19.08 -11.69 15.91
C ASP A 170 19.77 -10.49 16.60
N ASP A 171 20.22 -9.48 15.83
CA ASP A 171 20.92 -8.31 16.35
C ASP A 171 19.95 -7.19 16.83
N ALA A 172 18.70 -7.18 16.31
CA ALA A 172 17.70 -6.15 16.64
C ALA A 172 16.27 -6.74 16.71
N PRO A 173 15.99 -7.75 17.54
CA PRO A 173 14.72 -8.49 17.54
C PRO A 173 13.50 -7.61 17.81
N ASP A 174 13.61 -6.61 18.67
CA ASP A 174 12.50 -5.69 18.99
C ASP A 174 12.18 -4.75 17.80
N THR A 175 13.21 -4.29 17.07
CA THR A 175 13.04 -3.47 15.88
C THR A 175 12.37 -4.26 14.75
N TRP A 176 12.77 -5.52 14.59
CA TRP A 176 12.11 -6.43 13.64
C TRP A 176 10.66 -6.69 14.03
N ALA A 177 10.38 -6.91 15.31
CA ALA A 177 9.00 -7.13 15.79
C ALA A 177 8.11 -5.89 15.58
N ASP A 178 8.66 -4.68 15.74
CA ASP A 178 7.93 -3.44 15.48
C ASP A 178 7.71 -3.18 13.97
N ALA A 179 8.66 -3.58 13.14
CA ALA A 179 8.56 -3.39 11.69
C ALA A 179 7.66 -4.41 11.00
N ASP A 180 7.56 -5.63 11.53
CA ASP A 180 6.97 -6.78 10.86
C ASP A 180 5.48 -6.95 11.20
N PRO A 181 4.55 -6.69 10.27
CA PRO A 181 3.12 -6.89 10.51
C PRO A 181 2.75 -8.36 10.79
N ALA A 182 3.57 -9.33 10.39
CA ALA A 182 3.36 -10.74 10.72
C ALA A 182 3.48 -11.01 12.23
N ARG A 183 4.17 -10.14 12.97
CA ARG A 183 4.37 -10.23 14.43
C ARG A 183 3.39 -9.36 15.22
N GLN A 184 2.42 -8.74 14.55
CA GLN A 184 1.53 -7.79 15.18
C GLN A 184 0.06 -8.19 15.00
N ARG A 185 -0.78 -7.72 15.92
CA ARG A 185 -2.21 -7.91 15.81
C ARG A 185 -2.76 -6.98 14.72
N LEU A 186 -3.47 -7.54 13.77
CA LEU A 186 -4.23 -6.76 12.80
C LEU A 186 -5.48 -6.18 13.49
N THR A 187 -5.71 -4.88 13.35
CA THR A 187 -6.79 -4.15 14.04
C THR A 187 -7.77 -3.48 13.08
N THR A 188 -7.36 -3.26 11.84
CA THR A 188 -8.18 -2.67 10.78
C THR A 188 -8.45 -3.72 9.70
N PRO A 189 -9.66 -3.77 9.09
CA PRO A 189 -9.96 -4.68 8.00
C PRO A 189 -8.93 -4.59 6.87
N ALA A 190 -8.47 -5.74 6.38
CA ALA A 190 -7.45 -5.78 5.35
C ALA A 190 -7.73 -6.86 4.30
N VAL A 191 -7.24 -6.61 3.08
CA VAL A 191 -7.27 -7.56 1.97
C VAL A 191 -5.88 -7.69 1.38
N ILE A 192 -5.47 -8.92 1.06
CA ILE A 192 -4.28 -9.19 0.25
C ILE A 192 -4.72 -9.61 -1.14
N VAL A 193 -4.20 -8.93 -2.17
CA VAL A 193 -4.33 -9.37 -3.56
C VAL A 193 -2.96 -9.73 -4.08
N SER A 194 -2.75 -11.00 -4.45
CA SER A 194 -1.48 -11.50 -5.00
C SER A 194 -1.61 -11.89 -6.48
N GLY A 195 -0.52 -11.83 -7.22
CA GLY A 195 -0.43 -12.43 -8.54
C GLY A 195 -0.14 -13.93 -8.44
N GLU A 196 -0.77 -14.74 -9.32
CA GLU A 196 -0.51 -16.18 -9.40
C GLU A 196 0.95 -16.50 -9.80
N HIS A 197 1.58 -15.61 -10.59
CA HIS A 197 2.91 -15.78 -11.16
C HIS A 197 3.87 -14.69 -10.65
N ASP A 198 3.80 -14.37 -9.36
CA ASP A 198 4.67 -13.38 -8.73
C ASP A 198 6.04 -13.99 -8.40
N ASP A 199 7.06 -13.66 -9.20
CA ASP A 199 8.44 -14.08 -8.99
C ASP A 199 9.25 -13.08 -8.14
N ASP A 200 8.77 -11.84 -7.92
CA ASP A 200 9.44 -10.81 -7.11
C ASP A 200 9.17 -10.99 -5.62
N VAL A 201 7.91 -11.31 -5.27
CA VAL A 201 7.48 -11.65 -3.91
C VAL A 201 6.75 -12.99 -3.96
N PRO A 202 7.46 -14.11 -3.77
CA PRO A 202 6.90 -15.45 -3.83
C PRO A 202 5.71 -15.66 -2.89
N ALA A 203 4.77 -16.50 -3.28
CA ALA A 203 3.55 -16.80 -2.51
C ALA A 203 3.85 -17.22 -1.06
N SER A 204 5.01 -17.85 -0.81
CA SER A 204 5.42 -18.25 0.55
C SER A 204 5.51 -17.07 1.54
N VAL A 205 5.78 -15.85 1.07
CA VAL A 205 5.80 -14.65 1.92
C VAL A 205 4.39 -14.31 2.43
N ILE A 206 3.40 -14.43 1.56
CA ILE A 206 2.00 -14.20 1.91
C ILE A 206 1.45 -15.35 2.75
N GLU A 207 1.77 -16.59 2.39
CA GLU A 207 1.40 -17.79 3.16
C GLU A 207 1.96 -17.74 4.58
N SER A 208 3.23 -17.33 4.74
CA SER A 208 3.86 -17.14 6.05
C SER A 208 3.13 -16.11 6.88
N TYR A 209 2.80 -14.95 6.30
CA TYR A 209 2.01 -13.93 6.98
C TYR A 209 0.62 -14.45 7.38
N LEU A 210 -0.11 -15.09 6.46
CA LEU A 210 -1.45 -15.62 6.74
C LEU A 210 -1.44 -16.72 7.81
N ALA A 211 -0.37 -17.51 7.90
CA ALA A 211 -0.20 -18.53 8.94
C ALA A 211 -0.08 -17.93 10.36
N THR A 212 0.25 -16.64 10.49
CA THR A 212 0.26 -15.94 11.78
C THR A 212 -1.12 -15.37 12.17
N ARG A 213 -2.10 -15.40 11.28
CA ARG A 213 -3.45 -14.85 11.51
C ARG A 213 -4.34 -15.85 12.22
N THR A 214 -5.29 -15.31 12.95
CA THR A 214 -6.36 -16.09 13.60
C THR A 214 -7.66 -15.97 12.82
N PRO A 215 -8.65 -16.88 13.01
CA PRO A 215 -9.96 -16.78 12.36
C PRO A 215 -10.74 -15.49 12.68
N ASP A 216 -10.38 -14.81 13.76
CA ASP A 216 -11.03 -13.55 14.20
C ASP A 216 -10.34 -12.30 13.61
N ASP A 217 -9.20 -12.46 12.94
CA ASP A 217 -8.53 -11.32 12.29
C ASP A 217 -9.34 -10.88 11.07
N PRO A 218 -9.61 -9.57 10.91
CA PRO A 218 -10.44 -9.04 9.82
C PRO A 218 -9.65 -8.99 8.50
N ILE A 219 -9.28 -10.15 7.98
CA ILE A 219 -8.47 -10.27 6.75
C ILE A 219 -8.97 -11.38 5.84
N HIS A 220 -8.93 -11.13 4.54
CA HIS A 220 -9.01 -12.17 3.53
C HIS A 220 -7.96 -11.97 2.44
N SER A 221 -7.80 -12.95 1.56
CA SER A 221 -6.88 -12.88 0.44
C SER A 221 -7.52 -13.35 -0.85
N ALA A 222 -7.14 -12.74 -1.96
CA ALA A 222 -7.54 -13.08 -3.30
C ALA A 222 -6.32 -13.25 -4.21
N VAL A 223 -6.39 -14.17 -5.17
CA VAL A 223 -5.32 -14.41 -6.14
C VAL A 223 -5.79 -13.97 -7.52
N ALA A 224 -5.05 -13.05 -8.14
CA ALA A 224 -5.26 -12.63 -9.51
C ALA A 224 -4.63 -13.66 -10.46
N LEU A 225 -5.49 -14.47 -11.11
CA LEU A 225 -5.04 -15.55 -11.99
C LEU A 225 -4.28 -15.00 -13.21
N GLY A 226 -3.16 -15.61 -13.53
CA GLY A 226 -2.28 -15.22 -14.63
C GLY A 226 -1.53 -13.90 -14.43
N ALA A 227 -1.66 -13.25 -13.28
CA ALA A 227 -0.99 -11.99 -12.97
C ALA A 227 0.41 -12.23 -12.39
N ASP A 228 1.35 -11.37 -12.76
CA ASP A 228 2.65 -11.23 -12.12
C ASP A 228 2.64 -10.14 -11.03
N HIS A 229 3.83 -9.80 -10.51
CA HIS A 229 4.01 -8.79 -9.45
C HIS A 229 3.47 -7.40 -9.80
N PHE A 230 3.53 -7.01 -11.07
CA PHE A 230 3.15 -5.67 -11.53
C PHE A 230 1.75 -5.62 -12.14
N ALA A 231 1.20 -6.75 -12.58
CA ALA A 231 -0.14 -6.80 -13.15
C ALA A 231 -1.23 -6.35 -12.15
N VAL A 232 -1.00 -6.50 -10.85
CA VAL A 232 -1.94 -6.06 -9.79
C VAL A 232 -2.00 -4.54 -9.63
N ILE A 233 -1.06 -3.79 -10.24
CA ILE A 233 -1.06 -2.32 -10.26
C ILE A 233 -1.23 -1.75 -11.66
N ASP A 234 -1.32 -2.61 -12.69
CA ASP A 234 -1.54 -2.17 -14.07
C ASP A 234 -3.05 -2.03 -14.35
N PRO A 235 -3.57 -0.81 -14.58
CA PRO A 235 -4.99 -0.60 -14.86
C PRO A 235 -5.43 -1.18 -16.20
N GLN A 236 -4.52 -1.67 -17.04
CA GLN A 236 -4.83 -2.35 -18.30
C GLN A 236 -4.87 -3.88 -18.13
N ALA A 237 -4.32 -4.43 -17.04
CA ALA A 237 -4.35 -5.85 -16.75
C ALA A 237 -5.73 -6.30 -16.25
N PRO A 238 -6.15 -7.56 -16.54
CA PRO A 238 -7.39 -8.12 -16.00
C PRO A 238 -7.46 -8.10 -14.46
N ALA A 239 -6.31 -8.18 -13.77
CA ALA A 239 -6.19 -8.09 -12.32
C ALA A 239 -6.75 -6.80 -11.73
N TYR A 240 -6.77 -5.70 -12.49
CA TYR A 240 -7.31 -4.42 -12.03
C TYR A 240 -8.77 -4.50 -11.57
N LEU A 241 -9.60 -5.31 -12.23
CA LEU A 241 -11.02 -5.46 -11.84
C LEU A 241 -11.16 -6.13 -10.48
N LEU A 242 -10.28 -7.08 -10.16
CA LEU A 242 -10.24 -7.69 -8.83
C LEU A 242 -9.80 -6.65 -7.78
N VAL A 243 -8.72 -5.92 -8.04
CA VAL A 243 -8.22 -4.86 -7.13
C VAL A 243 -9.30 -3.80 -6.87
N LEU A 244 -10.00 -3.36 -7.93
CA LEU A 244 -11.10 -2.40 -7.80
C LEU A 244 -12.23 -2.95 -6.93
N ALA A 245 -12.64 -4.21 -7.14
CA ALA A 245 -13.69 -4.85 -6.36
C ALA A 245 -13.33 -4.95 -4.88
N GLU A 246 -12.09 -5.33 -4.54
CA GLU A 246 -11.63 -5.43 -3.17
C GLU A 246 -11.59 -4.05 -2.46
N ILE A 247 -11.19 -2.99 -3.17
CA ILE A 247 -11.26 -1.63 -2.64
C ILE A 247 -12.73 -1.23 -2.39
N GLU A 248 -13.63 -1.53 -3.33
CA GLU A 248 -15.06 -1.23 -3.19
C GLU A 248 -15.69 -1.97 -2.01
N GLU A 249 -15.38 -3.27 -1.82
CA GLU A 249 -15.91 -4.07 -0.72
C GLU A 249 -15.55 -3.50 0.65
N LEU A 250 -14.26 -3.13 0.86
CA LEU A 250 -13.83 -2.48 2.09
C LEU A 250 -14.55 -1.15 2.35
N THR A 251 -14.95 -0.45 1.31
CA THR A 251 -15.68 0.82 1.47
C THR A 251 -17.17 0.62 1.79
N LEU A 252 -17.73 -0.55 1.52
CA LEU A 252 -19.14 -0.89 1.79
C LEU A 252 -19.34 -1.56 3.15
N ALA A 253 -18.35 -2.30 3.65
CA ALA A 253 -18.43 -3.11 4.87
C ALA A 253 -18.51 -2.30 6.18
N THR A 254 -18.36 -0.98 6.16
CA THR A 254 -18.30 -0.10 7.33
C THR A 254 -19.62 0.65 7.57
N HIS A 255 -20.70 -0.09 7.79
CA HIS A 255 -22.00 0.46 8.24
C HIS A 255 -22.50 -0.26 9.49
#